data_1a346645b3a74e94738ee7e28ea2125a
#
_entry.id   1a346645b3a74e94738ee7e28ea2125a
#
_cell.length_a   1.000
_cell.length_b   1.000
_cell.length_c   1.000
_cell.angle_alpha   90.00
_cell.angle_beta   90.00
_cell.angle_gamma   90.00
#
_symmetry.space_group_name_H-M   'P 1'
#
loop_
_entity.id
_entity.type
_entity.pdbx_description
1 polymer ?
#
loop_
_entity_poly.entity_id
_entity_poly.type
_entity_poly.pdbx_seq_one_letter_code
_entity_poly.pdbx_strand_id
1 'polypeptide(L)'
;IIENIENTSVPKWIKQKLVSSGITPLNNLLDFQNYILLETGYPFAFYDFDKISSRLGKSELKLSISKSVEERTFFASNGENYPLNDSILLIKANDIPISIAGIIESQDFSYSQNTSCLLIEASIFNAAQIRQQSRTLGLRTERSARYEKSLKNTYLSESLYRLVSLLRISNPNLISKLHTVNYA
;
A
#
# COMPACT_ATOMS: atom_id res chain seq x y z
N ILE A 1 2.00 -10.39 4.90
CA ILE A 1 2.97 -10.83 3.87
C ILE A 1 2.29 -11.85 3.00
N ILE A 2 2.43 -11.72 1.70
CA ILE A 2 1.88 -12.63 0.69
C ILE A 2 3.04 -13.20 -0.11
N GLU A 3 3.20 -14.53 -0.07
CA GLU A 3 4.25 -15.27 -0.76
C GLU A 3 3.65 -16.05 -1.94
N ASN A 4 4.50 -16.47 -2.89
CA ASN A 4 4.15 -17.23 -4.07
C ASN A 4 3.20 -16.49 -5.04
N ILE A 5 3.50 -15.23 -5.29
CA ILE A 5 2.90 -14.51 -6.41
C ILE A 5 3.64 -14.92 -7.69
N GLU A 6 3.01 -15.78 -8.49
CA GLU A 6 3.57 -16.31 -9.74
C GLU A 6 2.93 -15.65 -10.96
N ASN A 7 1.71 -15.13 -10.79
CA ASN A 7 0.92 -14.52 -11.85
C ASN A 7 0.25 -13.24 -11.38
N THR A 8 0.64 -12.13 -12.00
CA THR A 8 0.05 -10.82 -11.72
C THR A 8 -1.12 -10.47 -12.63
N SER A 9 -1.48 -11.37 -13.56
CA SER A 9 -2.60 -11.14 -14.47
C SER A 9 -3.94 -11.13 -13.73
N VAL A 10 -4.87 -10.38 -14.27
CA VAL A 10 -6.15 -10.08 -13.62
C VAL A 10 -7.29 -10.80 -14.34
N PRO A 11 -8.22 -11.44 -13.63
CA PRO A 11 -9.41 -12.06 -14.21
C PRO A 11 -10.18 -11.09 -15.11
N LYS A 12 -10.73 -11.61 -16.22
CA LYS A 12 -11.47 -10.81 -17.20
C LYS A 12 -12.62 -10.00 -16.57
N TRP A 13 -13.34 -10.59 -15.63
CA TRP A 13 -14.46 -9.93 -14.97
C TRP A 13 -14.04 -8.72 -14.11
N ILE A 14 -12.87 -8.76 -13.46
CA ILE A 14 -12.31 -7.61 -12.75
C ILE A 14 -12.01 -6.51 -13.75
N LYS A 15 -11.33 -6.82 -14.87
CA LYS A 15 -11.04 -5.84 -15.92
C LYS A 15 -12.30 -5.18 -16.45
N GLN A 16 -13.37 -5.94 -16.67
CA GLN A 16 -14.67 -5.41 -17.11
C GLN A 16 -15.26 -4.44 -16.07
N LYS A 17 -15.17 -4.77 -14.77
CA LYS A 17 -15.63 -3.87 -13.69
C LYS A 17 -14.84 -2.58 -13.63
N LEU A 18 -13.50 -2.64 -13.77
CA LEU A 18 -12.65 -1.46 -13.83
C LEU A 18 -13.03 -0.56 -15.01
N VAL A 19 -13.17 -1.12 -16.21
CA VAL A 19 -13.62 -0.38 -17.41
C VAL A 19 -14.98 0.29 -17.19
N SER A 20 -15.95 -0.43 -16.62
CA SER A 20 -17.27 0.12 -16.31
C SER A 20 -17.24 1.28 -15.30
N SER A 21 -16.15 1.35 -14.51
CA SER A 21 -15.91 2.43 -13.54
C SER A 21 -14.99 3.52 -14.07
N GLY A 22 -14.65 3.50 -15.36
CA GLY A 22 -13.80 4.50 -16.00
C GLY A 22 -12.29 4.30 -15.75
N ILE A 23 -11.87 3.12 -15.28
CA ILE A 23 -10.46 2.78 -15.03
C ILE A 23 -9.95 1.88 -16.15
N THR A 24 -8.86 2.27 -16.79
CA THR A 24 -8.19 1.44 -17.79
C THR A 24 -7.37 0.34 -17.11
N PRO A 25 -7.67 -0.95 -17.33
CA PRO A 25 -6.91 -2.04 -16.72
C PRO A 25 -5.50 -2.14 -17.32
N LEU A 26 -4.51 -2.38 -16.47
CA LEU A 26 -3.11 -2.58 -16.85
C LEU A 26 -2.70 -4.06 -16.85
N ASN A 27 -3.59 -4.95 -16.44
CA ASN A 27 -3.38 -6.38 -16.31
C ASN A 27 -2.22 -6.74 -15.36
N ASN A 28 -2.15 -6.06 -14.23
CA ASN A 28 -1.13 -6.24 -13.20
C ASN A 28 -1.72 -6.06 -11.79
N LEU A 29 -0.87 -6.06 -10.78
CA LEU A 29 -1.28 -5.95 -9.36
C LEU A 29 -2.04 -4.65 -9.04
N LEU A 30 -1.81 -3.56 -9.78
CA LEU A 30 -2.55 -2.30 -9.59
C LEU A 30 -4.04 -2.47 -9.85
N ASP A 31 -4.42 -3.34 -10.78
CA ASP A 31 -5.83 -3.62 -11.04
C ASP A 31 -6.53 -4.26 -9.85
N PHE A 32 -5.85 -5.12 -9.09
CA PHE A 32 -6.40 -5.66 -7.83
C PHE A 32 -6.55 -4.57 -6.76
N GLN A 33 -5.57 -3.66 -6.64
CA GLN A 33 -5.66 -2.52 -5.71
C GLN A 33 -6.84 -1.60 -6.08
N ASN A 34 -6.99 -1.27 -7.36
CA ASN A 34 -8.08 -0.44 -7.86
C ASN A 34 -9.42 -1.13 -7.66
N TYR A 35 -9.52 -2.42 -7.96
CA TYR A 35 -10.77 -3.15 -7.82
C TYR A 35 -11.21 -3.27 -6.36
N ILE A 36 -10.31 -3.63 -5.44
CA ILE A 36 -10.68 -3.74 -4.02
C ILE A 36 -11.08 -2.38 -3.43
N LEU A 37 -10.44 -1.30 -3.88
CA LEU A 37 -10.83 0.06 -3.50
C LEU A 37 -12.24 0.40 -3.97
N LEU A 38 -12.62 0.04 -5.20
CA LEU A 38 -13.97 0.23 -5.73
C LEU A 38 -15.00 -0.62 -4.99
N GLU A 39 -14.68 -1.89 -4.74
CA GLU A 39 -15.62 -2.84 -4.11
C GLU A 39 -15.86 -2.52 -2.64
N THR A 40 -14.83 -2.16 -1.89
CA THR A 40 -14.89 -2.06 -0.43
C THR A 40 -14.72 -0.64 0.11
N GLY A 41 -14.13 0.26 -0.66
CA GLY A 41 -13.77 1.60 -0.22
C GLY A 41 -12.47 1.66 0.58
N TYR A 42 -11.83 0.53 0.89
CA TYR A 42 -10.57 0.49 1.64
C TYR A 42 -9.37 0.47 0.71
N PRO A 43 -8.45 1.44 0.82
CA PRO A 43 -7.19 1.42 0.09
C PRO A 43 -6.18 0.50 0.78
N PHE A 44 -5.43 -0.24 -0.02
CA PHE A 44 -4.31 -1.07 0.42
C PHE A 44 -3.04 -0.62 -0.28
N ALA A 45 -1.93 -0.57 0.43
CA ALA A 45 -0.62 -0.33 -0.16
C ALA A 45 0.11 -1.65 -0.38
N PHE A 46 0.79 -1.76 -1.52
CA PHE A 46 1.58 -2.93 -1.90
C PHE A 46 3.04 -2.54 -2.00
N TYR A 47 3.90 -3.34 -1.38
CA TYR A 47 5.34 -3.19 -1.44
C TYR A 47 5.99 -4.50 -1.89
N ASP A 48 7.09 -4.41 -2.60
CA ASP A 48 7.94 -5.55 -2.91
C ASP A 48 8.69 -5.97 -1.64
N PHE A 49 8.28 -7.09 -1.05
CA PHE A 49 8.86 -7.56 0.20
C PHE A 49 10.29 -8.06 0.02
N ASP A 50 10.65 -8.60 -1.14
CA ASP A 50 12.01 -9.09 -1.40
C ASP A 50 12.99 -7.91 -1.44
N LYS A 51 12.58 -6.74 -1.98
CA LYS A 51 13.39 -5.52 -1.93
C LYS A 51 13.57 -5.00 -0.50
N ILE A 52 12.50 -5.00 0.30
CA ILE A 52 12.58 -4.62 1.71
C ILE A 52 13.51 -5.57 2.45
N SER A 53 13.30 -6.87 2.34
CA SER A 53 14.08 -7.92 2.99
C SER A 53 15.56 -7.84 2.61
N SER A 54 15.86 -7.62 1.33
CA SER A 54 17.24 -7.43 0.85
C SER A 54 17.92 -6.22 1.49
N ARG A 55 17.17 -5.14 1.68
CA ARG A 55 17.67 -3.91 2.30
C ARG A 55 17.92 -4.07 3.81
N LEU A 56 17.09 -4.88 4.49
CA LEU A 56 17.23 -5.19 5.92
C LEU A 56 18.33 -6.23 6.21
N GLY A 57 18.71 -7.03 5.21
CA GLY A 57 19.68 -8.12 5.35
C GLY A 57 19.17 -9.21 6.30
N LYS A 58 19.89 -9.45 7.42
CA LYS A 58 19.51 -10.47 8.42
C LYS A 58 18.61 -9.93 9.54
N SER A 59 18.26 -8.66 9.52
CA SER A 59 17.44 -8.04 10.55
C SER A 59 15.97 -8.47 10.40
N GLU A 60 15.31 -8.76 11.50
CA GLU A 60 13.88 -8.98 11.51
C GLU A 60 13.12 -7.72 11.12
N LEU A 61 12.07 -7.86 10.30
CA LEU A 61 11.21 -6.74 9.92
C LEU A 61 10.43 -6.23 11.13
N LYS A 62 10.61 -4.95 11.43
CA LYS A 62 9.78 -4.19 12.38
C LYS A 62 9.15 -3.02 11.66
N LEU A 63 7.82 -3.00 11.59
CA LEU A 63 7.10 -1.87 11.03
C LEU A 63 6.80 -0.85 12.13
N SER A 64 7.03 0.41 11.82
CA SER A 64 6.73 1.52 12.72
C SER A 64 6.11 2.69 11.96
N ILE A 65 5.41 3.55 12.68
CA ILE A 65 4.90 4.83 12.17
C ILE A 65 5.52 5.92 13.04
N SER A 66 6.22 6.84 12.41
CA SER A 66 6.84 7.97 13.11
C SER A 66 6.80 9.23 12.26
N LYS A 67 6.94 10.39 12.91
CA LYS A 67 7.15 11.64 12.20
C LYS A 67 8.51 11.62 11.50
N SER A 68 8.59 12.34 10.37
CA SER A 68 9.86 12.62 9.70
C SER A 68 10.67 13.59 10.54
N VAL A 69 11.74 13.11 11.16
CA VAL A 69 12.64 13.94 11.99
C VAL A 69 13.99 14.11 11.31
N GLU A 70 14.54 13.03 10.80
CA GLU A 70 15.87 12.98 10.18
C GLU A 70 15.81 13.06 8.67
N GLU A 71 14.77 12.48 8.08
CA GLU A 71 14.57 12.47 6.64
C GLU A 71 14.20 13.86 6.12
N ARG A 72 14.88 14.30 5.07
CA ARG A 72 14.63 15.61 4.43
C ARG A 72 13.84 15.50 3.14
N THR A 73 13.95 14.37 2.46
CA THR A 73 13.30 14.11 1.18
C THR A 73 12.81 12.67 1.11
N PHE A 74 11.80 12.44 0.30
CA PHE A 74 11.22 11.11 0.05
C PHE A 74 11.04 10.91 -1.44
N PHE A 75 11.68 9.87 -2.00
CA PHE A 75 11.53 9.48 -3.39
C PHE A 75 10.32 8.56 -3.54
N ALA A 76 9.26 9.08 -4.13
CA ALA A 76 7.97 8.43 -4.20
C ALA A 76 7.79 7.58 -5.48
N SER A 77 6.84 6.64 -5.43
CA SER A 77 6.55 5.69 -6.52
C SER A 77 6.05 6.34 -7.83
N ASN A 78 5.67 7.60 -7.80
CA ASN A 78 5.37 8.40 -8.99
C ASN A 78 6.62 9.03 -9.65
N GLY A 79 7.82 8.75 -9.14
CA GLY A 79 9.08 9.27 -9.65
C GLY A 79 9.46 10.66 -9.16
N GLU A 80 8.68 11.25 -8.26
CA GLU A 80 8.92 12.59 -7.72
C GLU A 80 9.60 12.54 -6.34
N ASN A 81 10.36 13.59 -6.04
CA ASN A 81 10.95 13.81 -4.72
C ASN A 81 10.12 14.83 -3.94
N TYR A 82 9.69 14.45 -2.77
CA TYR A 82 8.91 15.31 -1.87
C TYR A 82 9.77 15.79 -0.70
N PRO A 83 9.80 17.10 -0.40
CA PRO A 83 10.43 17.61 0.81
C PRO A 83 9.64 17.17 2.03
N LEU A 84 10.34 16.72 3.06
CA LEU A 84 9.73 16.27 4.31
C LEU A 84 9.98 17.28 5.43
N ASN A 85 9.06 17.34 6.38
CA ASN A 85 9.17 18.06 7.63
C ASN A 85 8.58 17.25 8.79
N ASP A 86 8.66 17.76 10.00
CA ASP A 86 8.22 17.09 11.24
C ASP A 86 6.70 16.89 11.37
N SER A 87 5.91 17.43 10.44
CA SER A 87 4.46 17.19 10.39
C SER A 87 4.10 15.95 9.57
N ILE A 88 5.04 15.38 8.81
CA ILE A 88 4.81 14.25 7.92
C ILE A 88 5.03 12.93 8.67
N LEU A 89 4.03 12.05 8.62
CA LEU A 89 4.14 10.68 9.13
C LEU A 89 4.71 9.76 8.06
N LEU A 90 5.67 8.95 8.45
CA LEU A 90 6.27 7.92 7.62
C LEU A 90 5.95 6.54 8.18
N ILE A 91 5.72 5.58 7.31
CA ILE A 91 5.79 4.17 7.64
C ILE A 91 7.21 3.71 7.35
N LYS A 92 7.83 3.06 8.32
CA LYS A 92 9.22 2.60 8.25
C LYS A 92 9.30 1.09 8.43
N ALA A 93 10.16 0.47 7.65
CA ALA A 93 10.66 -0.87 7.88
C ALA A 93 11.99 -0.74 8.63
N ASN A 94 11.98 -1.04 9.92
CA ASN A 94 13.03 -0.65 10.87
C ASN A 94 13.19 0.89 10.84
N ASP A 95 14.34 1.41 10.40
CA ASP A 95 14.56 2.87 10.27
C ASP A 95 14.41 3.37 8.82
N ILE A 96 14.02 2.49 7.87
CA ILE A 96 13.96 2.82 6.45
C ILE A 96 12.53 3.24 6.08
N PRO A 97 12.32 4.49 5.60
CA PRO A 97 11.02 4.93 5.15
C PRO A 97 10.54 4.14 3.91
N ILE A 98 9.40 3.50 4.02
CA ILE A 98 8.78 2.76 2.90
C ILE A 98 7.55 3.46 2.33
N SER A 99 6.96 4.39 3.08
CA SER A 99 5.78 5.14 2.64
C SER A 99 5.62 6.45 3.39
N ILE A 100 5.09 7.47 2.72
CA ILE A 100 4.40 8.56 3.39
C ILE A 100 3.03 8.03 3.79
N ALA A 101 2.78 7.95 5.09
CA ALA A 101 1.62 7.27 5.66
C ALA A 101 0.30 7.72 5.04
N GLY A 102 -0.45 6.78 4.47
CA GLY A 102 -1.75 7.02 3.86
C GLY A 102 -1.74 7.83 2.56
N ILE A 103 -0.58 8.14 1.98
CA ILE A 103 -0.46 8.95 0.77
C ILE A 103 0.21 8.18 -0.37
N ILE A 104 1.51 7.86 -0.26
CA ILE A 104 2.27 7.28 -1.37
C ILE A 104 3.44 6.43 -0.86
N GLU A 105 3.73 5.34 -1.58
CA GLU A 105 4.84 4.43 -1.32
C GLU A 105 6.16 4.97 -1.85
N SER A 106 7.28 4.45 -1.33
CA SER A 106 8.62 4.69 -1.86
C SER A 106 8.81 4.00 -3.21
N GLN A 107 9.50 4.67 -4.13
CA GLN A 107 9.92 4.10 -5.41
C GLN A 107 10.84 2.88 -5.22
N ASP A 108 11.71 2.92 -4.21
CA ASP A 108 12.70 1.86 -3.96
C ASP A 108 12.06 0.51 -3.65
N PHE A 109 10.86 0.51 -3.07
CA PHE A 109 10.14 -0.68 -2.66
C PHE A 109 8.88 -0.95 -3.48
N SER A 110 8.72 -0.25 -4.60
CA SER A 110 7.61 -0.47 -5.53
C SER A 110 7.69 -1.87 -6.14
N TYR A 111 6.53 -2.52 -6.20
CA TYR A 111 6.40 -3.81 -6.86
C TYR A 111 6.52 -3.70 -8.39
N SER A 112 6.81 -4.82 -9.02
CA SER A 112 6.94 -4.96 -10.46
C SER A 112 6.27 -6.26 -10.93
N GLN A 113 6.36 -6.55 -12.22
CA GLN A 113 5.87 -7.83 -12.78
C GLN A 113 6.65 -9.06 -12.26
N ASN A 114 7.86 -8.84 -11.74
CA ASN A 114 8.73 -9.90 -11.22
C ASN A 114 8.63 -10.06 -9.70
N THR A 115 7.78 -9.29 -9.04
CA THR A 115 7.59 -9.39 -7.59
C THR A 115 6.90 -10.68 -7.23
N SER A 116 7.54 -11.51 -6.41
CA SER A 116 7.04 -12.82 -5.97
C SER A 116 6.53 -12.83 -4.53
N CYS A 117 6.93 -11.84 -3.75
CA CYS A 117 6.51 -11.66 -2.38
C CYS A 117 6.08 -10.21 -2.12
N LEU A 118 4.86 -10.03 -1.60
CA LEU A 118 4.30 -8.71 -1.29
C LEU A 118 4.19 -8.49 0.22
N LEU A 119 4.54 -7.30 0.66
CA LEU A 119 4.02 -6.74 1.90
C LEU A 119 2.77 -5.93 1.54
N ILE A 120 1.62 -6.29 2.10
CA ILE A 120 0.36 -5.53 1.95
C ILE A 120 0.07 -4.81 3.26
N GLU A 121 -0.07 -3.50 3.17
CA GLU A 121 -0.48 -2.65 4.28
C GLU A 121 -2.00 -2.45 4.25
N ALA A 122 -2.64 -2.77 5.36
CA ALA A 122 -4.05 -2.50 5.65
C ALA A 122 -4.11 -1.62 6.90
N SER A 123 -4.31 -0.32 6.74
CA SER A 123 -4.21 0.66 7.82
C SER A 123 -5.42 1.59 7.86
N ILE A 124 -5.65 2.19 9.02
CA ILE A 124 -6.55 3.33 9.20
C ILE A 124 -5.76 4.48 9.78
N PHE A 125 -5.93 5.65 9.21
CA PHE A 125 -5.23 6.86 9.63
C PHE A 125 -6.22 7.94 10.10
N ASN A 126 -5.74 8.84 10.93
CA ASN A 126 -6.50 10.02 11.31
C ASN A 126 -6.71 10.92 10.07
N ALA A 127 -7.98 11.18 9.74
CA ALA A 127 -8.35 11.93 8.53
C ALA A 127 -7.79 13.35 8.50
N ALA A 128 -7.74 14.04 9.67
CA ALA A 128 -7.19 15.38 9.76
C ALA A 128 -5.68 15.40 9.49
N GLN A 129 -4.96 14.41 10.01
CA GLN A 129 -3.52 14.23 9.77
C GLN A 129 -3.24 13.98 8.28
N ILE A 130 -3.98 13.09 7.62
CA ILE A 130 -3.80 12.82 6.18
C ILE A 130 -4.10 14.06 5.35
N ARG A 131 -5.17 14.79 5.67
CA ARG A 131 -5.51 16.05 4.99
C ARG A 131 -4.42 17.10 5.13
N GLN A 132 -3.85 17.24 6.32
CA GLN A 132 -2.74 18.16 6.57
C GLN A 132 -1.51 17.76 5.75
N GLN A 133 -1.12 16.49 5.78
CA GLN A 133 0.04 15.98 5.00
C GLN A 133 -0.14 16.17 3.50
N SER A 134 -1.30 15.83 2.95
CA SER A 134 -1.63 16.04 1.54
C SER A 134 -1.47 17.50 1.13
N ARG A 135 -1.93 18.43 1.95
CA ARG A 135 -1.79 19.88 1.69
C ARG A 135 -0.33 20.32 1.76
N THR A 136 0.40 19.89 2.80
CA THR A 136 1.81 20.25 2.98
C THR A 136 2.67 19.79 1.80
N LEU A 137 2.40 18.58 1.28
CA LEU A 137 3.12 18.00 0.14
C LEU A 137 2.61 18.49 -1.21
N GLY A 138 1.44 19.13 -1.28
CA GLY A 138 0.76 19.42 -2.54
C GLY A 138 0.37 18.16 -3.31
N LEU A 139 0.21 17.02 -2.62
CA LEU A 139 -0.05 15.71 -3.21
C LEU A 139 -1.34 15.11 -2.66
N ARG A 140 -2.27 14.84 -3.56
CA ARG A 140 -3.51 14.11 -3.26
C ARG A 140 -3.63 12.89 -4.14
N THR A 141 -3.60 11.70 -3.53
CA THR A 141 -3.76 10.41 -4.20
C THR A 141 -5.17 9.85 -3.98
N GLU A 142 -5.57 8.83 -4.74
CA GLU A 142 -6.83 8.13 -4.50
C GLU A 142 -6.90 7.56 -3.07
N ARG A 143 -5.77 7.06 -2.58
CA ARG A 143 -5.64 6.53 -1.22
C ARG A 143 -5.85 7.62 -0.17
N SER A 144 -5.14 8.74 -0.27
CA SER A 144 -5.31 9.85 0.66
C SER A 144 -6.73 10.42 0.64
N ALA A 145 -7.35 10.52 -0.54
CA ALA A 145 -8.72 10.96 -0.70
C ALA A 145 -9.74 10.08 0.05
N ARG A 146 -9.45 8.79 0.21
CA ARG A 146 -10.29 7.88 1.01
C ARG A 146 -10.08 8.07 2.49
N TYR A 147 -8.83 8.14 2.97
CA TYR A 147 -8.53 8.37 4.38
C TYR A 147 -9.04 9.72 4.89
N GLU A 148 -9.02 10.77 4.07
CA GLU A 148 -9.58 12.09 4.40
C GLU A 148 -11.07 12.05 4.77
N LYS A 149 -11.80 10.99 4.40
CA LYS A 149 -13.22 10.76 4.70
C LYS A 149 -13.47 9.99 6.00
N SER A 150 -12.48 9.84 6.85
CA SER A 150 -12.60 9.15 8.15
C SER A 150 -13.04 7.69 8.02
N LEU A 151 -12.27 6.90 7.30
CA LEU A 151 -12.53 5.46 7.19
C LEU A 151 -12.57 4.82 8.58
N LYS A 152 -13.56 3.96 8.79
CA LYS A 152 -13.69 3.16 10.01
C LYS A 152 -12.96 1.83 9.86
N ASN A 153 -12.51 1.25 10.96
CA ASN A 153 -11.84 -0.06 10.95
C ASN A 153 -12.78 -1.26 10.84
N THR A 154 -14.11 -1.04 10.87
CA THR A 154 -15.13 -2.08 11.00
C THR A 154 -15.00 -3.22 9.98
N TYR A 155 -14.71 -2.89 8.73
CA TYR A 155 -14.62 -3.88 7.64
C TYR A 155 -13.22 -3.98 7.03
N LEU A 156 -12.21 -3.48 7.72
CA LEU A 156 -10.84 -3.49 7.19
C LEU A 156 -10.32 -4.92 7.02
N SER A 157 -10.53 -5.78 8.03
CA SER A 157 -10.06 -7.18 7.99
C SER A 157 -10.77 -7.98 6.91
N GLU A 158 -12.10 -7.86 6.79
CA GLU A 158 -12.88 -8.53 5.75
C GLU A 158 -12.45 -8.08 4.36
N SER A 159 -12.18 -6.79 4.19
CA SER A 159 -11.69 -6.24 2.92
C SER A 159 -10.30 -6.78 2.58
N LEU A 160 -9.41 -6.94 3.57
CA LEU A 160 -8.10 -7.56 3.38
C LEU A 160 -8.24 -9.03 2.99
N TYR A 161 -9.08 -9.81 3.67
CA TYR A 161 -9.33 -11.21 3.29
C TYR A 161 -9.95 -11.32 1.90
N ARG A 162 -10.82 -10.38 1.53
CA ARG A 162 -11.37 -10.31 0.17
C ARG A 162 -10.28 -10.09 -0.85
N LEU A 163 -9.35 -9.15 -0.61
CA LEU A 163 -8.20 -8.90 -1.48
C LEU A 163 -7.31 -10.14 -1.64
N VAL A 164 -6.99 -10.83 -0.54
CA VAL A 164 -6.21 -12.08 -0.57
C VAL A 164 -6.93 -13.15 -1.40
N SER A 165 -8.26 -13.26 -1.26
CA SER A 165 -9.05 -14.21 -2.04
C SER A 165 -9.02 -13.89 -3.54
N LEU A 166 -9.04 -12.61 -3.92
CA LEU A 166 -8.92 -12.17 -5.31
C LEU A 166 -7.54 -12.51 -5.90
N LEU A 167 -6.46 -12.24 -5.16
CA LEU A 167 -5.09 -12.59 -5.57
C LEU A 167 -4.93 -14.11 -5.75
N ARG A 168 -5.61 -14.90 -4.92
CA ARG A 168 -5.57 -16.37 -4.98
C ARG A 168 -6.22 -16.95 -6.23
N ILE A 169 -7.13 -16.23 -6.88
CA ILE A 169 -7.72 -16.67 -8.16
C ILE A 169 -6.63 -16.88 -9.22
N SER A 170 -5.67 -15.98 -9.30
CA SER A 170 -4.54 -16.07 -10.23
C SER A 170 -3.33 -16.80 -9.64
N ASN A 171 -3.31 -17.01 -8.32
CA ASN A 171 -2.20 -17.62 -7.57
C ASN A 171 -2.73 -18.64 -6.56
N PRO A 172 -3.13 -19.86 -7.02
CA PRO A 172 -3.73 -20.86 -6.13
C PRO A 172 -2.83 -21.32 -4.97
N ASN A 173 -1.51 -21.26 -5.16
CA ASN A 173 -0.49 -21.65 -4.18
C ASN A 173 -0.04 -20.49 -3.26
N LEU A 174 -0.73 -19.37 -3.31
CA LEU A 174 -0.44 -18.20 -2.50
C LEU A 174 -0.49 -18.54 -0.99
N ILE A 175 0.53 -18.11 -0.26
CA ILE A 175 0.61 -18.19 1.20
C ILE A 175 0.45 -16.79 1.77
N SER A 176 -0.43 -16.62 2.75
CA SER A 176 -0.63 -15.35 3.43
C SER A 176 -0.29 -15.46 4.92
N LYS A 177 0.47 -14.50 5.43
CA LYS A 177 0.83 -14.35 6.85
C LYS A 177 0.32 -13.00 7.33
N LEU A 178 -0.62 -13.01 8.26
CA LEU A 178 -1.19 -11.80 8.85
C LEU A 178 -0.39 -11.39 10.09
N HIS A 179 -0.02 -10.13 10.15
CA HIS A 179 0.55 -9.50 11.33
C HIS A 179 -0.33 -8.31 11.71
N THR A 180 -0.75 -8.26 12.95
CA THR A 180 -1.57 -7.15 13.47
C THR A 180 -0.71 -6.29 14.38
N VAL A 181 -0.72 -4.99 14.14
CA VAL A 181 -0.02 -4.01 14.98
C VAL A 181 -1.04 -2.97 15.42
N ASN A 182 -1.20 -2.82 16.73
CA ASN A 182 -2.03 -1.77 17.30
C ASN A 182 -1.12 -0.64 17.80
N TYR A 183 -1.29 0.54 17.22
CA TYR A 183 -0.71 1.77 17.74
C TYR A 183 -1.80 2.50 18.54
N ALA A 184 -1.55 2.68 19.82
CA ALA A 184 -2.41 3.48 20.70
C ALA A 184 -2.20 4.99 20.43
#